data_11533090b3b70b8d9e6133e8dc33ed6a
#
_entry.id   11533090b3b70b8d9e6133e8dc33ed6a
#
_cell.length_a   1.000
_cell.length_b   1.000
_cell.length_c   1.000
_cell.angle_alpha   90.00
_cell.angle_beta   90.00
_cell.angle_gamma   90.00
#
_symmetry.space_group_name_H-M   'P 1'
#
loop_
_entity.id
_entity.type
_entity.pdbx_description
1 polymer ?
#
loop_
_entity_poly.entity_id
_entity_poly.type
_entity_poly.pdbx_seq_one_letter_code
_entity_poly.pdbx_strand_id
1 'polypeptide(L)'
;MFAAVRHPAERLRLVVRAWLAAVTLAPVLATGAAAQAPEDPLEPFNRRVFAFNQVVDGALVKPAAIAYDGLVPGPVRNSVHNVFLNLSEPVNILNAALQGDGERFGNAFGRLFINSTLGLGGLFDVAGNLEPEFRREYRREDFGQTMAVWGWEESAYFVIPVFGPSTIRDTGGLAVDFVSTPWGFFAPTNVTIPLAGVRAVDARSQVLDELEELERSSLDFYASLRSVYLQRRRNQIYNGNPPETDGDDIFEDEFFAE
;
A
#
# COMPACT_ATOMS: atom_id res chain seq x y z
N MET A 1 28.21 27.29 -0.79
CA MET A 1 28.73 25.98 -1.23
C MET A 1 27.52 25.25 -1.82
N PHE A 2 27.34 25.33 -3.13
CA PHE A 2 26.17 24.80 -3.83
C PHE A 2 26.30 23.28 -3.97
N ALA A 3 25.39 22.52 -3.35
CA ALA A 3 25.28 21.10 -3.60
C ALA A 3 24.81 20.89 -5.03
N ALA A 4 25.62 20.21 -5.85
CA ALA A 4 25.33 19.94 -7.24
C ALA A 4 24.05 19.11 -7.35
N VAL A 5 23.03 19.67 -7.97
CA VAL A 5 21.79 18.96 -8.34
C VAL A 5 22.19 17.90 -9.37
N ARG A 6 22.25 16.63 -8.94
CA ARG A 6 22.53 15.51 -9.84
C ARG A 6 21.47 15.41 -10.93
N HIS A 7 21.91 15.31 -12.18
CA HIS A 7 21.07 15.23 -13.37
C HIS A 7 20.06 14.07 -13.25
N PRO A 8 18.80 14.21 -13.71
CA PRO A 8 17.77 13.16 -13.67
C PRO A 8 18.25 11.81 -14.21
N ALA A 9 19.09 11.81 -15.24
CA ALA A 9 19.69 10.61 -15.82
C ALA A 9 20.65 9.87 -14.88
N GLU A 10 21.31 10.54 -13.93
CA GLU A 10 22.16 9.88 -12.93
C GLU A 10 21.32 9.23 -11.83
N ARG A 11 20.20 9.83 -11.46
CA ARG A 11 19.24 9.22 -10.51
C ARG A 11 18.63 7.96 -11.09
N LEU A 12 18.25 7.96 -12.36
CA LEU A 12 17.73 6.79 -13.06
C LEU A 12 18.78 5.65 -13.11
N ARG A 13 20.05 5.97 -13.39
CA ARG A 13 21.15 4.97 -13.40
C ARG A 13 21.42 4.37 -12.02
N LEU A 14 21.32 5.14 -10.95
CA LEU A 14 21.49 4.66 -9.59
C LEU A 14 20.32 3.76 -9.16
N VAL A 15 19.10 4.13 -9.49
CA VAL A 15 17.90 3.32 -9.23
C VAL A 15 17.95 2.03 -10.04
N VAL A 16 18.28 2.07 -11.32
CA VAL A 16 18.42 0.88 -12.18
C VAL A 16 19.54 -0.04 -11.69
N ARG A 17 20.67 0.50 -11.20
CA ARG A 17 21.77 -0.32 -10.63
C ARG A 17 21.40 -0.95 -9.29
N ALA A 18 20.67 -0.23 -8.43
CA ALA A 18 20.12 -0.79 -7.20
C ALA A 18 19.09 -1.90 -7.50
N TRP A 19 18.32 -1.73 -8.55
CA TRP A 19 17.36 -2.73 -9.06
C TRP A 19 18.03 -4.00 -9.58
N LEU A 20 19.06 -3.87 -10.41
CA LEU A 20 19.83 -5.00 -10.93
C LEU A 20 20.51 -5.78 -9.80
N ALA A 21 20.98 -5.11 -8.74
CA ALA A 21 21.54 -5.76 -7.57
C ALA A 21 20.48 -6.48 -6.71
N ALA A 22 19.26 -5.96 -6.63
CA ALA A 22 18.16 -6.61 -5.92
C ALA A 22 17.61 -7.84 -6.67
N VAL A 23 17.53 -7.77 -8.00
CA VAL A 23 17.05 -8.88 -8.86
C VAL A 23 18.02 -10.07 -8.86
N THR A 24 19.33 -9.86 -8.67
CA THR A 24 20.32 -10.95 -8.61
C THR A 24 20.32 -11.73 -7.29
N LEU A 25 19.65 -11.24 -6.24
CA LEU A 25 19.49 -11.95 -4.95
C LEU A 25 18.21 -12.83 -4.88
N ALA A 26 17.34 -12.81 -5.88
CA ALA A 26 16.05 -13.46 -5.85
C ALA A 26 16.00 -14.99 -6.10
N PRO A 27 16.99 -15.69 -6.70
CA PRO A 27 16.79 -17.09 -7.07
C PRO A 27 17.09 -18.13 -5.98
N VAL A 28 17.35 -17.78 -4.73
CA VAL A 28 17.84 -18.75 -3.71
C VAL A 28 16.76 -19.34 -2.79
N LEU A 29 15.51 -18.84 -2.84
CA LEU A 29 14.49 -19.22 -1.85
C LEU A 29 13.22 -19.91 -2.39
N ALA A 30 13.27 -20.49 -3.60
CA ALA A 30 12.15 -21.23 -4.14
C ALA A 30 12.34 -22.74 -4.03
N THR A 31 12.12 -23.31 -2.84
CA THR A 31 11.93 -24.77 -2.68
C THR A 31 10.89 -25.06 -1.61
N GLY A 32 9.76 -25.65 -2.02
CA GLY A 32 8.91 -26.55 -1.25
C GLY A 32 7.79 -25.90 -0.45
N ALA A 33 6.58 -25.86 -1.01
CA ALA A 33 5.36 -25.55 -0.27
C ALA A 33 4.53 -26.81 -0.04
N ALA A 34 4.26 -27.12 1.23
CA ALA A 34 3.14 -27.97 1.63
C ALA A 34 2.10 -27.07 2.28
N ALA A 35 0.81 -27.32 2.00
CA ALA A 35 -0.30 -26.50 2.47
C ALA A 35 -0.47 -26.61 4.00
N GLN A 36 0.07 -25.64 4.70
CA GLN A 36 -0.24 -25.26 6.07
C GLN A 36 -0.33 -23.74 6.09
N ALA A 37 -0.97 -23.16 7.15
CA ALA A 37 -1.07 -21.68 7.27
C ALA A 37 0.22 -21.02 6.79
N PRO A 38 0.17 -19.98 5.94
CA PRO A 38 1.33 -19.54 5.17
C PRO A 38 2.53 -19.34 6.09
N GLU A 39 3.46 -20.30 6.05
CA GLU A 39 4.68 -20.25 6.85
C GLU A 39 5.39 -18.94 6.51
N ASP A 40 5.81 -18.23 7.54
CA ASP A 40 6.64 -17.04 7.37
C ASP A 40 8.11 -17.45 7.39
N PRO A 41 8.73 -17.74 6.24
CA PRO A 41 10.12 -18.19 6.19
C PRO A 41 11.09 -17.13 6.69
N LEU A 42 10.66 -15.87 6.77
CA LEU A 42 11.45 -14.73 7.22
C LEU A 42 11.02 -14.23 8.62
N GLU A 43 10.20 -14.99 9.34
CA GLU A 43 9.64 -14.56 10.63
C GLU A 43 10.70 -14.01 11.61
N PRO A 44 11.89 -14.64 11.83
CA PRO A 44 12.88 -14.09 12.75
C PRO A 44 13.43 -12.73 12.34
N PHE A 45 13.52 -12.47 11.05
CA PHE A 45 13.89 -11.15 10.49
C PHE A 45 12.72 -10.19 10.60
N ASN A 46 11.54 -10.59 10.14
CA ASN A 46 10.34 -9.78 10.10
C ASN A 46 9.96 -9.28 11.50
N ARG A 47 10.03 -10.13 12.55
CA ARG A 47 9.75 -9.72 13.93
C ARG A 47 10.73 -8.66 14.46
N ARG A 48 12.00 -8.70 14.06
CA ARG A 48 12.99 -7.67 14.47
C ARG A 48 12.70 -6.33 13.81
N VAL A 49 12.39 -6.35 12.50
CA VAL A 49 12.00 -5.13 11.77
C VAL A 49 10.67 -4.60 12.28
N PHE A 50 9.71 -5.49 12.58
CA PHE A 50 8.44 -5.12 13.18
C PHE A 50 8.64 -4.41 14.54
N ALA A 51 9.45 -4.98 15.44
CA ALA A 51 9.77 -4.35 16.71
C ALA A 51 10.43 -2.96 16.53
N PHE A 52 11.33 -2.82 15.56
CA PHE A 52 11.89 -1.52 15.19
C PHE A 52 10.80 -0.55 14.71
N ASN A 53 9.90 -1.00 13.83
CA ASN A 53 8.80 -0.17 13.33
C ASN A 53 7.86 0.26 14.45
N GLN A 54 7.58 -0.62 15.43
CA GLN A 54 6.79 -0.28 16.62
C GLN A 54 7.44 0.82 17.46
N VAL A 55 8.76 0.81 17.61
CA VAL A 55 9.48 1.89 18.31
C VAL A 55 9.35 3.19 17.53
N VAL A 56 9.53 3.17 16.22
CA VAL A 56 9.40 4.37 15.36
C VAL A 56 7.96 4.90 15.39
N ASP A 57 6.96 4.01 15.24
CA ASP A 57 5.54 4.41 15.33
C ASP A 57 5.22 5.02 16.69
N GLY A 58 5.54 4.33 17.77
CA GLY A 58 5.24 4.79 19.14
C GLY A 58 5.96 6.07 19.54
N ALA A 59 7.17 6.31 19.05
CA ALA A 59 7.95 7.49 19.38
C ALA A 59 7.64 8.71 18.48
N LEU A 60 7.24 8.49 17.23
CA LEU A 60 7.14 9.57 16.23
C LEU A 60 5.78 9.62 15.53
N VAL A 61 5.39 8.52 14.85
CA VAL A 61 4.26 8.57 13.91
C VAL A 61 2.93 8.61 14.66
N LYS A 62 2.74 7.73 15.64
CA LYS A 62 1.51 7.67 16.46
C LYS A 62 1.25 8.98 17.23
N PRO A 63 2.22 9.58 17.97
CA PRO A 63 2.01 10.86 18.63
C PRO A 63 1.67 11.99 17.63
N ALA A 64 2.33 12.02 16.47
CA ALA A 64 2.04 12.99 15.43
C ALA A 64 0.63 12.79 14.85
N ALA A 65 0.19 11.55 14.65
CA ALA A 65 -1.15 11.23 14.16
C ALA A 65 -2.24 11.62 15.17
N ILE A 66 -2.02 11.36 16.47
CA ILE A 66 -2.94 11.79 17.53
C ILE A 66 -3.03 13.34 17.58
N ALA A 67 -1.89 14.03 17.51
CA ALA A 67 -1.88 15.50 17.47
C ALA A 67 -2.57 16.03 16.21
N TYR A 68 -2.34 15.42 15.06
CA TYR A 68 -2.99 15.77 13.80
C TYR A 68 -4.51 15.57 13.89
N ASP A 69 -4.96 14.44 14.45
CA ASP A 69 -6.38 14.16 14.65
C ASP A 69 -7.06 15.16 15.60
N GLY A 70 -6.40 15.49 16.69
CA GLY A 70 -6.94 16.38 17.71
C GLY A 70 -6.89 17.88 17.38
N LEU A 71 -5.91 18.32 16.57
CA LEU A 71 -5.68 19.73 16.28
C LEU A 71 -6.24 20.17 14.92
N VAL A 72 -6.29 19.27 13.93
CA VAL A 72 -6.74 19.63 12.60
C VAL A 72 -8.23 19.30 12.43
N PRO A 73 -9.08 20.27 12.07
CA PRO A 73 -10.50 20.02 11.87
C PRO A 73 -10.78 18.92 10.82
N GLY A 74 -11.78 18.06 11.08
CA GLY A 74 -12.13 16.93 10.22
C GLY A 74 -12.24 17.26 8.72
N PRO A 75 -12.95 18.36 8.31
CA PRO A 75 -13.01 18.71 6.88
C PRO A 75 -11.63 18.99 6.26
N VAL A 76 -10.68 19.55 7.02
CA VAL A 76 -9.32 19.82 6.52
C VAL A 76 -8.54 18.51 6.39
N ARG A 77 -8.65 17.59 7.36
CA ARG A 77 -8.05 16.25 7.29
C ARG A 77 -8.57 15.48 6.07
N ASN A 78 -9.88 15.50 5.86
CA ASN A 78 -10.49 14.87 4.68
C ASN A 78 -9.96 15.47 3.38
N SER A 79 -9.78 16.79 3.31
CA SER A 79 -9.19 17.42 2.13
C SER A 79 -7.74 17.01 1.90
N VAL A 80 -6.92 16.92 2.95
CA VAL A 80 -5.54 16.41 2.86
C VAL A 80 -5.53 14.98 2.37
N HIS A 81 -6.36 14.12 2.95
CA HIS A 81 -6.50 12.73 2.54
C HIS A 81 -6.89 12.60 1.07
N ASN A 82 -7.93 13.32 0.64
CA ASN A 82 -8.42 13.32 -0.73
C ASN A 82 -7.33 13.76 -1.74
N VAL A 83 -6.51 14.75 -1.39
CA VAL A 83 -5.36 15.16 -2.21
C VAL A 83 -4.39 13.99 -2.39
N PHE A 84 -4.06 13.25 -1.32
CA PHE A 84 -3.17 12.10 -1.43
C PHE A 84 -3.77 10.97 -2.26
N LEU A 85 -5.08 10.72 -2.15
CA LEU A 85 -5.77 9.76 -3.02
C LEU A 85 -5.71 10.21 -4.49
N ASN A 86 -5.99 11.47 -4.78
CA ASN A 86 -5.94 12.03 -6.13
C ASN A 86 -4.52 11.99 -6.73
N LEU A 87 -3.50 12.27 -5.92
CA LEU A 87 -2.08 12.14 -6.31
C LEU A 87 -1.66 10.69 -6.59
N SER A 88 -2.38 9.71 -6.08
CA SER A 88 -2.12 8.29 -6.32
C SER A 88 -2.80 7.76 -7.60
N GLU A 89 -3.81 8.46 -8.12
CA GLU A 89 -4.57 7.99 -9.30
C GLU A 89 -3.70 7.76 -10.55
N PRO A 90 -2.65 8.53 -10.87
CA PRO A 90 -1.77 8.20 -12.01
C PRO A 90 -1.12 6.81 -11.91
N VAL A 91 -0.76 6.38 -10.70
CA VAL A 91 -0.21 5.02 -10.45
C VAL A 91 -1.32 3.98 -10.60
N ASN A 92 -2.52 4.25 -10.08
CA ASN A 92 -3.68 3.37 -10.24
C ASN A 92 -4.03 3.19 -11.73
N ILE A 93 -4.06 4.28 -12.51
CA ILE A 93 -4.32 4.27 -13.96
C ILE A 93 -3.29 3.40 -14.69
N LEU A 94 -2.00 3.60 -14.39
CA LEU A 94 -0.92 2.85 -15.03
C LEU A 94 -1.05 1.35 -14.72
N ASN A 95 -1.25 0.99 -13.47
CA ASN A 95 -1.34 -0.40 -13.06
C ASN A 95 -2.61 -1.08 -13.58
N ALA A 96 -3.77 -0.41 -13.56
CA ALA A 96 -4.98 -0.92 -14.19
C ALA A 96 -4.81 -1.18 -15.70
N ALA A 97 -4.10 -0.29 -16.41
CA ALA A 97 -3.77 -0.48 -17.81
C ALA A 97 -2.84 -1.69 -18.03
N LEU A 98 -1.81 -1.86 -17.19
CA LEU A 98 -0.87 -2.99 -17.24
C LEU A 98 -1.53 -4.34 -16.90
N GLN A 99 -2.56 -4.32 -16.06
CA GLN A 99 -3.39 -5.48 -15.73
C GLN A 99 -4.44 -5.79 -16.82
N GLY A 100 -4.67 -4.88 -17.78
CA GLY A 100 -5.72 -5.01 -18.79
C GLY A 100 -7.13 -4.77 -18.22
N ASP A 101 -7.25 -4.20 -17.03
CA ASP A 101 -8.54 -3.92 -16.37
C ASP A 101 -9.10 -2.56 -16.82
N GLY A 102 -9.94 -2.59 -17.87
CA GLY A 102 -10.55 -1.39 -18.45
C GLY A 102 -11.55 -0.70 -17.50
N GLU A 103 -12.20 -1.45 -16.60
CA GLU A 103 -13.13 -0.87 -15.61
C GLU A 103 -12.37 -0.02 -14.59
N ARG A 104 -11.30 -0.58 -14.00
CA ARG A 104 -10.46 0.12 -13.03
C ARG A 104 -9.71 1.28 -13.65
N PHE A 105 -9.20 1.10 -14.87
CA PHE A 105 -8.61 2.18 -15.65
C PHE A 105 -9.59 3.36 -15.82
N GLY A 106 -10.80 3.08 -16.30
CA GLY A 106 -11.82 4.11 -16.51
C GLY A 106 -12.29 4.75 -15.20
N ASN A 107 -12.35 3.97 -14.12
CA ASN A 107 -12.66 4.48 -12.79
C ASN A 107 -11.58 5.45 -12.28
N ALA A 108 -10.32 5.04 -12.25
CA ALA A 108 -9.20 5.85 -11.77
C ALA A 108 -8.99 7.10 -12.63
N PHE A 109 -9.11 6.97 -13.97
CA PHE A 109 -9.04 8.11 -14.89
C PHE A 109 -10.17 9.12 -14.63
N GLY A 110 -11.41 8.63 -14.48
CA GLY A 110 -12.56 9.47 -14.17
C GLY A 110 -12.41 10.19 -12.82
N ARG A 111 -11.91 9.50 -11.80
CA ARG A 111 -11.61 10.10 -10.48
C ARG A 111 -10.58 11.21 -10.62
N LEU A 112 -9.44 10.92 -11.25
CA LEU A 112 -8.39 11.92 -11.47
C LEU A 112 -8.94 13.16 -12.18
N PHE A 113 -9.70 12.96 -13.25
CA PHE A 113 -10.24 14.07 -14.04
C PHE A 113 -11.26 14.90 -13.24
N ILE A 114 -12.24 14.26 -12.62
CA ILE A 114 -13.31 14.92 -11.85
C ILE A 114 -12.74 15.62 -10.63
N ASN A 115 -11.92 14.94 -9.83
CA ASN A 115 -11.38 15.48 -8.60
C ASN A 115 -10.32 16.57 -8.85
N SER A 116 -9.56 16.47 -9.94
CA SER A 116 -8.61 17.54 -10.30
C SER A 116 -9.29 18.79 -10.83
N THR A 117 -10.42 18.67 -11.54
CA THR A 117 -11.15 19.80 -12.11
C THR A 117 -12.21 20.34 -11.14
N LEU A 118 -13.24 19.56 -10.87
CA LEU A 118 -14.37 19.97 -10.02
C LEU A 118 -14.01 19.91 -8.51
N GLY A 119 -13.11 18.99 -8.14
CA GLY A 119 -12.63 18.82 -6.77
C GLY A 119 -11.45 19.71 -6.40
N LEU A 120 -11.11 20.74 -7.21
CA LEU A 120 -10.02 21.69 -6.94
C LEU A 120 -8.66 21.01 -6.66
N GLY A 121 -8.21 20.17 -7.59
CA GLY A 121 -6.94 19.44 -7.43
C GLY A 121 -7.00 18.27 -6.43
N GLY A 122 -8.22 17.79 -6.11
CA GLY A 122 -8.44 16.69 -5.19
C GLY A 122 -8.73 17.10 -3.75
N LEU A 123 -8.90 18.38 -3.44
CA LEU A 123 -9.35 18.83 -2.11
C LEU A 123 -10.72 18.26 -1.74
N PHE A 124 -11.58 18.06 -2.74
CA PHE A 124 -12.90 17.45 -2.59
C PHE A 124 -12.99 16.18 -3.42
N ASP A 125 -13.43 15.08 -2.80
CA ASP A 125 -13.71 13.83 -3.53
C ASP A 125 -15.10 13.89 -4.19
N VAL A 126 -15.21 14.71 -5.24
CA VAL A 126 -16.45 14.87 -6.02
C VAL A 126 -16.82 13.54 -6.67
N ALA A 127 -15.86 12.81 -7.24
CA ALA A 127 -16.09 11.55 -7.94
C ALA A 127 -16.67 10.45 -7.02
N GLY A 128 -16.21 10.40 -5.77
CA GLY A 128 -16.70 9.44 -4.76
C GLY A 128 -18.05 9.82 -4.16
N ASN A 129 -18.48 11.07 -4.31
CA ASN A 129 -19.74 11.60 -3.77
C ASN A 129 -20.83 11.85 -4.83
N LEU A 130 -20.64 11.35 -6.06
CA LEU A 130 -21.70 11.38 -7.10
C LEU A 130 -22.85 10.45 -6.73
N GLU A 131 -23.99 10.60 -7.42
CA GLU A 131 -25.12 9.67 -7.34
C GLU A 131 -24.63 8.23 -7.57
N PRO A 132 -25.28 7.21 -6.94
CA PRO A 132 -24.77 5.82 -6.94
C PRO A 132 -24.42 5.27 -8.32
N GLU A 133 -25.20 5.63 -9.37
CA GLU A 133 -24.97 5.18 -10.76
C GLU A 133 -23.70 5.78 -11.39
N PHE A 134 -23.22 6.92 -10.91
CA PHE A 134 -22.04 7.62 -11.44
C PHE A 134 -20.87 7.61 -10.46
N ARG A 135 -21.08 7.07 -9.24
CA ARG A 135 -20.08 7.05 -8.17
C ARG A 135 -18.85 6.25 -8.60
N ARG A 136 -17.69 6.85 -8.32
CA ARG A 136 -16.39 6.26 -8.57
C ARG A 136 -15.65 6.11 -7.26
N GLU A 137 -15.71 4.92 -6.69
CA GLU A 137 -15.00 4.62 -5.45
C GLU A 137 -13.48 4.57 -5.68
N TYR A 138 -12.72 5.01 -4.68
CA TYR A 138 -11.27 4.87 -4.73
C TYR A 138 -10.89 3.39 -4.62
N ARG A 139 -10.15 2.92 -5.62
CA ARG A 139 -9.60 1.56 -5.67
C ARG A 139 -8.11 1.65 -5.90
N ARG A 140 -7.33 1.20 -4.93
CA ARG A 140 -5.88 1.25 -5.00
C ARG A 140 -5.37 0.15 -5.92
N GLU A 141 -4.59 0.56 -6.90
CA GLU A 141 -3.80 -0.32 -7.76
C GLU A 141 -2.31 -0.05 -7.55
N ASP A 142 -1.50 -1.09 -7.60
CA ASP A 142 -0.05 -0.99 -7.48
C ASP A 142 0.64 -2.08 -8.31
N PHE A 143 1.95 -1.91 -8.53
CA PHE A 143 2.70 -2.83 -9.38
C PHE A 143 2.86 -4.23 -8.76
N GLY A 144 2.75 -4.37 -7.43
CA GLY A 144 2.69 -5.67 -6.77
C GLY A 144 1.44 -6.46 -7.17
N GLN A 145 0.26 -5.80 -7.29
CA GLN A 145 -0.96 -6.40 -7.83
C GLN A 145 -0.77 -6.77 -9.31
N THR A 146 -0.18 -5.87 -10.10
CA THR A 146 0.13 -6.13 -11.51
C THR A 146 1.00 -7.38 -11.68
N MET A 147 2.04 -7.54 -10.88
CA MET A 147 2.88 -8.75 -10.90
C MET A 147 2.08 -10.01 -10.50
N ALA A 148 1.14 -9.91 -9.56
CA ALA A 148 0.27 -11.02 -9.21
C ALA A 148 -0.62 -11.44 -10.39
N VAL A 149 -1.27 -10.48 -11.05
CA VAL A 149 -2.08 -10.72 -12.25
C VAL A 149 -1.25 -11.33 -13.38
N TRP A 150 0.04 -10.99 -13.48
CA TRP A 150 0.97 -11.59 -14.46
C TRP A 150 1.47 -12.99 -14.08
N GLY A 151 1.00 -13.56 -12.94
CA GLY A 151 1.28 -14.93 -12.52
C GLY A 151 2.25 -15.08 -11.35
N TRP A 152 2.71 -14.00 -10.73
CA TRP A 152 3.46 -14.08 -9.47
C TRP A 152 2.48 -13.95 -8.28
N GLU A 153 1.59 -14.91 -8.14
CA GLU A 153 0.49 -14.86 -7.16
C GLU A 153 0.99 -14.96 -5.72
N GLU A 154 1.82 -15.97 -5.43
CA GLU A 154 2.35 -16.20 -4.09
C GLU A 154 3.68 -15.48 -3.88
N SER A 155 3.86 -14.91 -2.69
CA SER A 155 5.09 -14.23 -2.30
C SER A 155 5.26 -14.22 -0.78
N ALA A 156 6.48 -14.53 -0.31
CA ALA A 156 6.78 -14.55 1.11
C ALA A 156 6.49 -13.19 1.76
N TYR A 157 5.92 -13.24 2.96
CA TYR A 157 5.70 -12.06 3.78
C TYR A 157 7.02 -11.39 4.15
N PHE A 158 7.07 -10.08 4.09
CA PHE A 158 8.24 -9.27 4.33
C PHE A 158 7.87 -7.96 5.02
N VAL A 159 8.55 -7.63 6.11
CA VAL A 159 8.33 -6.35 6.79
C VAL A 159 9.39 -5.35 6.34
N ILE A 160 8.95 -4.25 5.75
CA ILE A 160 9.84 -3.17 5.31
C ILE A 160 10.11 -2.24 6.50
N PRO A 161 11.40 -1.89 6.78
CA PRO A 161 11.71 -0.87 7.78
C PRO A 161 10.97 0.44 7.49
N VAL A 162 10.33 0.99 8.51
CA VAL A 162 9.51 2.22 8.49
C VAL A 162 8.19 2.09 7.71
N PHE A 163 8.12 1.31 6.63
CA PHE A 163 6.93 1.18 5.77
C PHE A 163 5.93 0.11 6.26
N GLY A 164 6.40 -0.86 7.05
CA GLY A 164 5.53 -1.88 7.65
C GLY A 164 5.30 -3.13 6.81
N PRO A 165 4.11 -3.78 6.95
CA PRO A 165 3.78 -5.04 6.29
C PRO A 165 3.84 -4.98 4.77
N SER A 166 4.42 -6.01 4.16
CA SER A 166 4.58 -6.18 2.71
C SER A 166 4.77 -7.66 2.35
N THR A 167 5.02 -7.93 1.08
CA THR A 167 5.61 -9.18 0.58
C THR A 167 6.86 -8.86 -0.24
N ILE A 168 7.65 -9.86 -0.60
CA ILE A 168 8.82 -9.65 -1.48
C ILE A 168 8.37 -9.07 -2.83
N ARG A 169 7.31 -9.62 -3.42
CA ARG A 169 6.70 -9.10 -4.64
C ARG A 169 6.27 -7.64 -4.50
N ASP A 170 5.51 -7.35 -3.43
CA ASP A 170 4.94 -6.01 -3.23
C ASP A 170 6.02 -4.98 -2.89
N THR A 171 7.09 -5.40 -2.22
CA THR A 171 8.29 -4.56 -2.00
C THR A 171 8.96 -4.20 -3.33
N GLY A 172 9.08 -5.15 -4.25
CA GLY A 172 9.53 -4.90 -5.61
C GLY A 172 8.59 -3.95 -6.36
N GLY A 173 7.28 -4.20 -6.24
CA GLY A 173 6.23 -3.34 -6.80
C GLY A 173 6.28 -1.90 -6.30
N LEU A 174 6.46 -1.72 -5.01
CA LEU A 174 6.60 -0.40 -4.39
C LEU A 174 7.74 0.42 -5.01
N ALA A 175 8.87 -0.22 -5.34
CA ALA A 175 9.98 0.46 -6.00
C ALA A 175 9.62 0.91 -7.41
N VAL A 176 8.85 0.11 -8.17
CA VAL A 176 8.35 0.50 -9.50
C VAL A 176 7.35 1.64 -9.39
N ASP A 177 6.38 1.55 -8.48
CA ASP A 177 5.39 2.60 -8.25
C ASP A 177 6.05 3.92 -7.85
N PHE A 178 7.11 3.87 -7.04
CA PHE A 178 7.86 5.06 -6.64
C PHE A 178 8.50 5.77 -7.85
N VAL A 179 9.12 5.02 -8.77
CA VAL A 179 9.69 5.60 -10.01
C VAL A 179 8.61 5.98 -11.01
N SER A 180 7.46 5.32 -11.01
CA SER A 180 6.34 5.61 -11.92
C SER A 180 5.50 6.80 -11.46
N THR A 181 5.69 7.25 -10.23
CA THR A 181 4.98 8.41 -9.68
C THR A 181 5.45 9.70 -10.35
N PRO A 182 4.59 10.44 -11.10
CA PRO A 182 5.01 11.63 -11.83
C PRO A 182 5.68 12.69 -10.94
N TRP A 183 5.18 12.87 -9.75
CA TRP A 183 5.67 13.85 -8.77
C TRP A 183 7.10 13.58 -8.32
N GLY A 184 7.55 12.32 -8.31
CA GLY A 184 8.92 11.94 -7.99
C GLY A 184 9.96 12.49 -8.98
N PHE A 185 9.54 12.78 -10.22
CA PHE A 185 10.42 13.36 -11.25
C PHE A 185 10.47 14.88 -11.21
N PHE A 186 9.34 15.54 -10.91
CA PHE A 186 9.21 17.00 -11.04
C PHE A 186 9.38 17.73 -9.71
N ALA A 187 9.01 17.12 -8.59
CA ALA A 187 9.10 17.76 -7.30
C ALA A 187 10.51 17.61 -6.69
N PRO A 188 11.10 18.69 -6.17
CA PRO A 188 12.40 18.64 -5.51
C PRO A 188 12.30 17.91 -4.16
N THR A 189 13.41 17.35 -3.70
CA THR A 189 13.49 16.53 -2.47
C THR A 189 13.03 17.27 -1.21
N ASN A 190 13.23 18.58 -1.14
CA ASN A 190 12.74 19.42 -0.05
C ASN A 190 11.21 19.57 -0.01
N VAL A 191 10.49 19.13 -1.04
CA VAL A 191 9.03 19.05 -1.07
C VAL A 191 8.56 17.61 -0.86
N THR A 192 9.20 16.65 -1.53
CA THR A 192 8.76 15.24 -1.49
C THR A 192 8.95 14.59 -0.12
N ILE A 193 10.02 14.92 0.62
CA ILE A 193 10.25 14.35 1.96
C ILE A 193 9.21 14.84 2.97
N PRO A 194 8.95 16.16 3.15
CA PRO A 194 7.89 16.62 4.03
C PRO A 194 6.51 16.08 3.63
N LEU A 195 6.22 16.02 2.33
CA LEU A 195 4.95 15.48 1.84
C LEU A 195 4.77 14.00 2.20
N ALA A 196 5.83 13.20 2.10
CA ALA A 196 5.82 11.81 2.54
C ALA A 196 5.57 11.69 4.05
N GLY A 197 6.15 12.58 4.85
CA GLY A 197 5.90 12.65 6.29
C GLY A 197 4.44 12.98 6.62
N VAL A 198 3.85 13.99 5.96
CA VAL A 198 2.43 14.33 6.12
C VAL A 198 1.54 13.16 5.69
N ARG A 199 1.86 12.50 4.56
CA ARG A 199 1.13 11.32 4.10
C ARG A 199 1.19 10.16 5.10
N ALA A 200 2.34 9.93 5.75
CA ALA A 200 2.48 8.89 6.75
C ALA A 200 1.62 9.18 7.99
N VAL A 201 1.62 10.44 8.46
CA VAL A 201 0.79 10.90 9.59
C VAL A 201 -0.70 10.80 9.25
N ASP A 202 -1.11 11.27 8.07
CA ASP A 202 -2.49 11.15 7.59
C ASP A 202 -2.92 9.68 7.50
N ALA A 203 -2.14 8.83 6.86
CA ALA A 203 -2.45 7.40 6.75
C ALA A 203 -2.54 6.70 8.13
N ARG A 204 -1.68 7.09 9.09
CA ARG A 204 -1.71 6.55 10.45
C ARG A 204 -2.93 7.04 11.24
N SER A 205 -3.34 8.30 11.03
CA SER A 205 -4.52 8.86 11.68
C SER A 205 -5.82 8.19 11.24
N GLN A 206 -5.89 7.69 9.99
CA GLN A 206 -7.05 6.97 9.47
C GLN A 206 -7.27 5.58 10.08
N VAL A 207 -6.28 5.03 10.79
CA VAL A 207 -6.31 3.67 11.35
C VAL A 207 -5.88 3.63 12.82
N LEU A 208 -6.03 4.75 13.55
CA LEU A 208 -5.61 4.86 14.96
C LEU A 208 -6.35 3.85 15.82
N ASP A 209 -7.67 3.88 15.78
CA ASP A 209 -8.54 3.09 16.66
C ASP A 209 -8.48 1.61 16.28
N GLU A 210 -8.47 1.30 14.98
CA GLU A 210 -8.44 -0.08 14.47
C GLU A 210 -7.13 -0.79 14.84
N LEU A 211 -5.98 -0.10 14.73
CA LEU A 211 -4.71 -0.68 15.11
C LEU A 211 -4.56 -0.82 16.63
N GLU A 212 -5.07 0.12 17.42
CA GLU A 212 -5.08 0.00 18.87
C GLU A 212 -5.98 -1.15 19.34
N GLU A 213 -7.15 -1.32 18.72
CA GLU A 213 -8.04 -2.44 19.02
C GLU A 213 -7.40 -3.77 18.65
N LEU A 214 -6.78 -3.86 17.47
CA LEU A 214 -6.07 -5.05 17.03
C LEU A 214 -4.90 -5.39 17.97
N GLU A 215 -4.11 -4.40 18.38
CA GLU A 215 -2.99 -4.58 19.32
C GLU A 215 -3.49 -5.08 20.68
N ARG A 216 -4.57 -4.48 21.20
CA ARG A 216 -5.13 -4.81 22.52
C ARG A 216 -5.81 -6.17 22.56
N SER A 217 -6.49 -6.57 21.48
CA SER A 217 -7.26 -7.82 21.41
C SER A 217 -6.42 -9.03 21.01
N SER A 218 -5.25 -8.83 20.40
CA SER A 218 -4.42 -9.91 19.89
C SER A 218 -3.48 -10.50 20.94
N LEU A 219 -3.33 -11.83 20.94
CA LEU A 219 -2.30 -12.52 21.73
C LEU A 219 -0.90 -12.32 21.16
N ASP A 220 -0.80 -12.19 19.83
CA ASP A 220 0.41 -11.89 19.08
C ASP A 220 0.09 -10.86 18.01
N PHE A 221 0.44 -9.62 18.29
CA PHE A 221 0.12 -8.49 17.38
C PHE A 221 0.82 -8.62 16.02
N TYR A 222 2.05 -9.15 15.99
CA TYR A 222 2.74 -9.42 14.73
C TYR A 222 1.96 -10.41 13.86
N ALA A 223 1.56 -11.53 14.42
CA ALA A 223 0.82 -12.57 13.71
C ALA A 223 -0.55 -12.06 13.22
N SER A 224 -1.26 -11.32 14.07
CA SER A 224 -2.57 -10.72 13.74
C SER A 224 -2.45 -9.70 12.61
N LEU A 225 -1.47 -8.79 12.69
CA LEU A 225 -1.25 -7.79 11.65
C LEU A 225 -0.82 -8.42 10.31
N ARG A 226 0.01 -9.48 10.36
CA ARG A 226 0.38 -10.26 9.18
C ARG A 226 -0.85 -10.89 8.53
N SER A 227 -1.72 -11.52 9.31
CA SER A 227 -2.94 -12.15 8.82
C SER A 227 -3.86 -11.13 8.14
N VAL A 228 -4.14 -10.01 8.80
CA VAL A 228 -4.96 -8.92 8.26
C VAL A 228 -4.36 -8.38 6.96
N TYR A 229 -3.03 -8.17 6.91
CA TYR A 229 -2.36 -7.70 5.70
C TYR A 229 -2.53 -8.68 4.54
N LEU A 230 -2.27 -9.98 4.76
CA LEU A 230 -2.33 -10.99 3.70
C LEU A 230 -3.76 -11.19 3.17
N GLN A 231 -4.77 -11.21 4.07
CA GLN A 231 -6.18 -11.29 3.68
C GLN A 231 -6.60 -10.07 2.85
N ARG A 232 -6.28 -8.87 3.33
CA ARG A 232 -6.57 -7.64 2.59
C ARG A 232 -5.86 -7.63 1.24
N ARG A 233 -4.61 -8.08 1.20
CA ARG A 233 -3.82 -8.13 -0.04
C ARG A 233 -4.39 -9.09 -1.06
N ARG A 234 -4.79 -10.28 -0.61
CA ARG A 234 -5.49 -11.26 -1.44
C ARG A 234 -6.77 -10.67 -2.01
N ASN A 235 -7.59 -10.04 -1.17
CA ASN A 235 -8.82 -9.39 -1.60
C ASN A 235 -8.57 -8.28 -2.65
N GLN A 236 -7.49 -7.52 -2.53
CA GLN A 236 -7.10 -6.51 -3.53
C GLN A 236 -6.71 -7.14 -4.87
N ILE A 237 -5.88 -8.19 -4.87
CA ILE A 237 -5.43 -8.90 -6.09
C ILE A 237 -6.61 -9.46 -6.87
N TYR A 238 -7.58 -10.04 -6.19
CA TYR A 238 -8.77 -10.66 -6.80
C TYR A 238 -9.98 -9.72 -6.89
N ASN A 239 -9.79 -8.42 -6.73
CA ASN A 239 -10.83 -7.41 -6.92
C ASN A 239 -12.08 -7.61 -6.04
N GLY A 240 -11.89 -8.15 -4.83
CA GLY A 240 -12.98 -8.43 -3.90
C GLY A 240 -13.60 -9.82 -4.05
N ASN A 241 -13.13 -10.63 -5.00
CA ASN A 241 -13.62 -11.99 -5.25
C ASN A 241 -12.46 -13.00 -5.19
N PRO A 242 -11.78 -13.16 -4.04
CA PRO A 242 -10.73 -14.14 -3.90
C PRO A 242 -11.29 -15.56 -4.10
N PRO A 243 -10.55 -16.47 -4.76
CA PRO A 243 -10.94 -17.87 -4.82
C PRO A 243 -11.03 -18.45 -3.41
N GLU A 244 -12.00 -19.34 -3.20
CA GLU A 244 -12.15 -20.10 -1.95
C GLU A 244 -10.85 -20.87 -1.67
N THR A 245 -10.41 -20.86 -0.42
CA THR A 245 -9.28 -21.69 0.03
C THR A 245 -9.81 -22.96 0.66
N ASP A 246 -9.11 -24.07 0.46
CA ASP A 246 -9.44 -25.38 1.07
C ASP A 246 -9.65 -25.36 2.60
N GLY A 247 -9.42 -24.22 3.25
CA GLY A 247 -9.68 -23.99 4.67
C GLY A 247 -11.02 -23.32 4.98
N ASP A 248 -11.71 -22.75 4.01
CA ASP A 248 -13.02 -22.11 4.22
C ASP A 248 -14.11 -23.18 4.31
N ASP A 249 -13.95 -24.32 3.62
CA ASP A 249 -14.89 -25.46 3.63
C ASP A 249 -14.99 -26.15 5.01
N ILE A 250 -13.95 -26.04 5.85
CA ILE A 250 -13.93 -26.71 7.18
C ILE A 250 -14.97 -26.09 8.15
N PHE A 251 -15.35 -24.84 7.95
CA PHE A 251 -16.33 -24.19 8.81
C PHE A 251 -17.78 -24.33 8.34
N GLU A 252 -18.02 -24.60 7.05
CA GLU A 252 -19.36 -24.84 6.53
C GLU A 252 -19.85 -26.26 6.84
N ASP A 253 -18.98 -27.28 6.74
CA ASP A 253 -19.36 -28.68 6.96
C ASP A 253 -19.65 -29.02 8.44
N GLU A 254 -19.08 -28.31 9.42
CA GLU A 254 -19.37 -28.53 10.84
C GLU A 254 -20.65 -27.84 11.31
N PHE A 255 -21.13 -26.80 10.63
CA PHE A 255 -22.31 -26.03 11.07
C PHE A 255 -23.64 -26.52 10.48
N PHE A 256 -23.63 -27.30 9.41
CA PHE A 256 -24.84 -27.82 8.73
C PHE A 256 -25.00 -29.34 8.79
N ALA A 257 -24.19 -30.02 9.61
CA ALA A 257 -24.30 -31.48 9.81
C ALA A 257 -25.11 -31.87 11.02
N GLU A 258 -26.27 -31.17 11.31
CA GLU A 258 -27.29 -31.61 12.24
C GLU A 258 -28.66 -31.67 11.56
#